data_22f83de4625571430291de10ebad0484
#
_entry.id   22f83de4625571430291de10ebad0484
#
_cell.length_a   1.000
_cell.length_b   1.000
_cell.length_c   1.000
_cell.angle_alpha   90.00
_cell.angle_beta   90.00
_cell.angle_gamma   90.00
#
_symmetry.space_group_name_H-M   'P 1'
#
loop_
_entity.id
_entity.type
_entity.pdbx_description
1 polymer ?
#
loop_
_entity_poly.entity_id
_entity_poly.type
_entity_poly.pdbx_seq_one_letter_code
_entity_poly.pdbx_strand_id
1 'polypeptide(L)'
;MLSLALTLALAASPSPASAVPQAPGASESREARDVLLRRELAQLAVAQVRKMDPAWHPDQRDCAGLIRFAYRGAHKRFFPERLAQPLWLNVQGKPTDFADAETLLSRSFVPLGRDEATLETVRTGDLLAFRQEQESGPIFHLMLVVRPEDKAHAPARVVYHPGEKGAAVRTGVLHRLATEAPVEWRPVPHNTAFLGFFRFKEWMP
;
A
#
# COMPACT_ATOMS: atom_id res chain seq x y z
N MET A 1 -14.90 84.52 30.91
CA MET A 1 -14.42 83.82 29.73
C MET A 1 -13.88 82.47 30.17
N LEU A 2 -14.68 81.39 30.04
CA LEU A 2 -14.28 80.03 30.40
C LEU A 2 -13.83 79.30 29.13
N SER A 3 -12.57 78.84 29.09
CA SER A 3 -12.02 78.08 27.98
C SER A 3 -12.18 76.60 28.35
N LEU A 4 -12.95 75.89 27.54
CA LEU A 4 -13.19 74.46 27.69
C LEU A 4 -12.14 73.72 26.82
N ALA A 5 -11.23 72.98 27.47
CA ALA A 5 -10.26 72.14 26.80
C ALA A 5 -10.87 70.73 26.60
N LEU A 6 -11.06 70.35 25.31
CA LEU A 6 -11.58 69.04 24.93
C LEU A 6 -10.38 68.10 24.75
N THR A 7 -10.24 67.11 25.64
CA THR A 7 -9.19 66.05 25.57
C THR A 7 -9.76 64.88 24.73
N LEU A 8 -9.18 64.65 23.59
CA LEU A 8 -9.49 63.53 22.70
C LEU A 8 -8.65 62.27 23.14
N ALA A 9 -9.32 61.28 23.69
CA ALA A 9 -8.66 60.01 24.01
C ALA A 9 -8.65 59.11 22.74
N LEU A 10 -7.44 58.82 22.25
CA LEU A 10 -7.27 57.79 21.21
C LEU A 10 -7.36 56.40 21.86
N ALA A 11 -8.38 55.66 21.47
CA ALA A 11 -8.50 54.24 21.80
C ALA A 11 -7.57 53.42 20.88
N ALA A 12 -6.58 52.76 21.44
CA ALA A 12 -5.73 51.83 20.74
C ALA A 12 -6.49 50.53 20.44
N SER A 13 -6.69 50.20 19.18
CA SER A 13 -7.25 48.92 18.74
C SER A 13 -6.28 47.78 19.06
N PRO A 14 -6.75 46.64 19.63
CA PRO A 14 -5.89 45.48 19.85
C PRO A 14 -5.47 44.89 18.49
N SER A 15 -4.14 44.70 18.33
CA SER A 15 -3.56 43.94 17.20
C SER A 15 -4.12 42.50 17.16
N PRO A 16 -4.47 41.96 15.99
CA PRO A 16 -4.88 40.55 15.90
C PRO A 16 -3.68 39.68 16.30
N ALA A 17 -3.88 38.85 17.30
CA ALA A 17 -2.93 37.83 17.71
C ALA A 17 -2.62 36.93 16.51
N SER A 18 -1.34 36.86 16.10
CA SER A 18 -0.87 35.93 15.08
C SER A 18 -1.20 34.50 15.54
N ALA A 19 -2.13 33.85 14.82
CA ALA A 19 -2.42 32.44 15.03
C ALA A 19 -1.13 31.63 14.78
N VAL A 20 -0.58 31.04 15.82
CA VAL A 20 0.49 30.06 15.69
C VAL A 20 -0.06 28.86 14.93
N PRO A 21 0.57 28.43 13.81
CA PRO A 21 0.11 27.25 13.10
C PRO A 21 0.06 26.07 14.06
N GLN A 22 -1.11 25.48 14.27
CA GLN A 22 -1.22 24.23 15.04
C GLN A 22 -0.48 23.14 14.29
N ALA A 23 0.37 22.38 15.00
CA ALA A 23 0.98 21.18 14.44
C ALA A 23 -0.12 20.23 13.96
N PRO A 24 0.04 19.58 12.78
CA PRO A 24 -0.96 18.64 12.26
C PRO A 24 -1.26 17.57 13.32
N GLY A 25 -2.55 17.24 13.48
CA GLY A 25 -2.98 16.22 14.41
C GLY A 25 -2.32 14.86 14.11
N ALA A 26 -2.20 13.98 15.07
CA ALA A 26 -1.53 12.67 14.90
C ALA A 26 -2.17 11.83 13.75
N SER A 27 -3.48 11.97 13.48
CA SER A 27 -4.17 11.32 12.38
C SER A 27 -3.78 11.90 11.01
N GLU A 28 -3.67 13.23 10.89
CA GLU A 28 -3.24 13.90 9.65
C GLU A 28 -1.79 13.54 9.29
N SER A 29 -0.91 13.44 10.28
CA SER A 29 0.48 13.01 10.07
C SER A 29 0.56 11.54 9.64
N ARG A 30 -0.34 10.67 10.13
CA ARG A 30 -0.42 9.27 9.72
C ARG A 30 -0.89 9.14 8.28
N GLU A 31 -1.97 9.83 7.90
CA GLU A 31 -2.51 9.79 6.54
C GLU A 31 -1.48 10.29 5.51
N ALA A 32 -0.82 11.42 5.79
CA ALA A 32 0.25 11.94 4.93
C ALA A 32 1.39 10.93 4.75
N ARG A 33 1.79 10.24 5.82
CA ARG A 33 2.79 9.18 5.78
C ARG A 33 2.34 8.00 4.91
N ASP A 34 1.10 7.55 5.08
CA ASP A 34 0.56 6.42 4.31
C ASP A 34 0.48 6.75 2.81
N VAL A 35 0.15 7.97 2.43
CA VAL A 35 0.18 8.45 1.04
C VAL A 35 1.59 8.35 0.46
N LEU A 36 2.61 8.83 1.18
CA LEU A 36 4.01 8.75 0.74
C LEU A 36 4.46 7.31 0.53
N LEU A 37 4.18 6.44 1.51
CA LEU A 37 4.53 5.02 1.43
C LEU A 37 3.85 4.32 0.24
N ARG A 38 2.55 4.54 0.04
CA ARG A 38 1.79 3.94 -1.06
C ARG A 38 2.32 4.39 -2.41
N ARG A 39 2.62 5.67 -2.58
CA ARG A 39 3.19 6.20 -3.82
C ARG A 39 4.55 5.58 -4.14
N GLU A 40 5.44 5.53 -3.19
CA GLU A 40 6.78 4.93 -3.39
C GLU A 40 6.69 3.44 -3.67
N LEU A 41 5.86 2.72 -2.93
CA LEU A 41 5.60 1.31 -3.14
C LEU A 41 5.11 1.03 -4.57
N ALA A 42 4.18 1.84 -5.07
CA ALA A 42 3.71 1.74 -6.45
C ALA A 42 4.84 1.97 -7.46
N GLN A 43 5.67 2.99 -7.26
CA GLN A 43 6.79 3.30 -8.13
C GLN A 43 7.81 2.17 -8.17
N LEU A 44 8.18 1.63 -7.00
CA LEU A 44 9.11 0.51 -6.89
C LEU A 44 8.58 -0.74 -7.59
N ALA A 45 7.31 -1.11 -7.36
CA ALA A 45 6.72 -2.28 -7.99
C ALA A 45 6.61 -2.14 -9.52
N VAL A 46 6.12 -0.99 -10.01
CA VAL A 46 5.97 -0.72 -11.45
C VAL A 46 7.33 -0.66 -12.16
N ALA A 47 8.37 -0.15 -11.50
CA ALA A 47 9.71 -0.13 -12.07
C ALA A 47 10.22 -1.54 -12.41
N GLN A 48 9.84 -2.57 -11.59
CA GLN A 48 10.24 -3.96 -11.83
C GLN A 48 9.68 -4.53 -13.14
N VAL A 49 8.56 -4.01 -13.65
CA VAL A 49 7.98 -4.43 -14.95
C VAL A 49 8.93 -4.10 -16.11
N ARG A 50 9.64 -2.98 -16.03
CA ARG A 50 10.58 -2.56 -17.08
C ARG A 50 11.92 -3.27 -16.95
N LYS A 51 12.42 -3.34 -15.74
CA LYS A 51 13.71 -3.96 -15.42
C LYS A 51 13.73 -4.30 -13.93
N MET A 52 13.95 -5.57 -13.62
CA MET A 52 14.12 -5.99 -12.24
C MET A 52 15.40 -5.38 -11.65
N ASP A 53 15.26 -4.80 -10.47
CA ASP A 53 16.35 -4.18 -9.72
C ASP A 53 17.39 -5.25 -9.34
N PRO A 54 18.68 -5.05 -9.62
CA PRO A 54 19.73 -5.98 -9.20
C PRO A 54 19.83 -6.16 -7.68
N ALA A 55 19.36 -5.19 -6.88
CA ALA A 55 19.29 -5.31 -5.43
C ALA A 55 18.17 -6.27 -4.95
N TRP A 56 17.22 -6.60 -5.82
CA TRP A 56 16.24 -7.65 -5.54
C TRP A 56 16.88 -9.01 -5.79
N HIS A 57 17.18 -9.71 -4.69
CA HIS A 57 17.92 -10.98 -4.75
C HIS A 57 17.24 -12.00 -5.68
N PRO A 58 17.98 -12.67 -6.60
CA PRO A 58 17.40 -13.59 -7.59
C PRO A 58 16.54 -14.70 -6.99
N ASP A 59 16.97 -15.31 -5.88
CA ASP A 59 16.26 -16.41 -5.22
C ASP A 59 14.97 -15.95 -4.47
N GLN A 60 14.74 -14.65 -4.43
CA GLN A 60 13.53 -14.07 -3.84
C GLN A 60 12.60 -13.45 -4.90
N ARG A 61 12.87 -13.70 -6.19
CA ARG A 61 12.06 -13.19 -7.30
C ARG A 61 10.85 -14.09 -7.53
N ASP A 62 9.86 -13.88 -6.70
CA ASP A 62 8.53 -14.51 -6.73
C ASP A 62 7.44 -13.47 -6.38
N CYS A 63 6.18 -13.89 -6.31
CA CYS A 63 5.07 -12.99 -6.01
C CYS A 63 5.19 -12.36 -4.61
N ALA A 64 5.56 -13.14 -3.60
CA ALA A 64 5.77 -12.65 -2.24
C ALA A 64 7.00 -11.75 -2.13
N GLY A 65 8.06 -12.11 -2.87
CA GLY A 65 9.29 -11.32 -2.95
C GLY A 65 9.09 -9.94 -3.55
N LEU A 66 8.22 -9.81 -4.55
CA LEU A 66 7.84 -8.50 -5.08
C LEU A 66 7.20 -7.62 -4.00
N ILE A 67 6.30 -8.20 -3.21
CA ILE A 67 5.63 -7.48 -2.10
C ILE A 67 6.69 -7.05 -1.08
N ARG A 68 7.53 -7.98 -0.61
CA ARG A 68 8.59 -7.68 0.35
C ARG A 68 9.54 -6.59 -0.15
N PHE A 69 9.97 -6.68 -1.40
CA PHE A 69 10.87 -5.72 -2.03
C PHE A 69 10.26 -4.32 -2.08
N ALA A 70 9.02 -4.18 -2.57
CA ALA A 70 8.38 -2.89 -2.74
C ALA A 70 8.08 -2.21 -1.38
N TYR A 71 7.56 -2.96 -0.40
CA TYR A 71 7.28 -2.44 0.94
C TYR A 71 8.54 -2.02 1.68
N ARG A 72 9.57 -2.90 1.69
CA ARG A 72 10.85 -2.59 2.32
C ARG A 72 11.51 -1.36 1.70
N GLY A 73 11.48 -1.25 0.37
CA GLY A 73 12.03 -0.10 -0.36
C GLY A 73 11.34 1.20 -0.01
N ALA A 74 10.00 1.21 0.07
CA ALA A 74 9.22 2.38 0.47
C ALA A 74 9.55 2.83 1.90
N HIS A 75 9.61 1.90 2.86
CA HIS A 75 10.01 2.22 4.23
C HIS A 75 11.47 2.71 4.30
N LYS A 76 12.40 2.06 3.57
CA LYS A 76 13.80 2.48 3.54
C LYS A 76 13.96 3.94 3.10
N ARG A 77 13.12 4.39 2.19
CA ARG A 77 13.18 5.76 1.66
C ARG A 77 12.66 6.81 2.62
N PHE A 78 11.52 6.56 3.27
CA PHE A 78 10.82 7.58 4.04
C PHE A 78 10.86 7.36 5.56
N PHE A 79 11.02 6.13 6.01
CA PHE A 79 10.97 5.76 7.43
C PHE A 79 12.00 4.67 7.73
N PRO A 80 13.31 4.94 7.49
CA PRO A 80 14.37 3.93 7.67
C PRO A 80 14.47 3.40 9.10
N GLU A 81 14.07 4.19 10.09
CA GLU A 81 14.00 3.78 11.51
C GLU A 81 13.02 2.63 11.73
N ARG A 82 11.97 2.51 10.90
CA ARG A 82 11.01 1.41 10.96
C ARG A 82 11.63 0.07 10.59
N LEU A 83 12.75 0.09 9.87
CA LEU A 83 13.51 -1.09 9.49
C LEU A 83 14.56 -1.53 10.53
N ALA A 84 14.62 -0.87 11.70
CA ALA A 84 15.41 -1.37 12.84
C ALA A 84 14.94 -2.76 13.30
N GLN A 85 13.68 -3.11 12.95
CA GLN A 85 13.16 -4.47 13.05
C GLN A 85 12.58 -4.90 11.69
N PRO A 86 12.57 -6.21 11.38
CA PRO A 86 11.92 -6.73 10.19
C PRO A 86 10.44 -6.32 10.10
N LEU A 87 9.97 -6.04 8.88
CA LEU A 87 8.58 -5.62 8.65
C LEU A 87 7.56 -6.77 8.77
N TRP A 88 8.03 -7.99 8.60
CA TRP A 88 7.15 -9.16 8.48
C TRP A 88 7.17 -9.99 9.76
N LEU A 89 6.17 -10.83 9.90
CA LEU A 89 6.09 -11.82 10.95
C LEU A 89 6.21 -13.23 10.35
N ASN A 90 6.95 -14.12 11.01
CA ASN A 90 6.97 -15.54 10.67
C ASN A 90 5.73 -16.28 11.21
N VAL A 91 5.64 -17.58 10.97
CA VAL A 91 4.51 -18.42 11.42
C VAL A 91 4.32 -18.40 12.95
N GLN A 92 5.38 -18.16 13.71
CA GLN A 92 5.36 -18.03 15.17
C GLN A 92 5.03 -16.60 15.65
N GLY A 93 4.78 -15.66 14.74
CA GLY A 93 4.50 -14.26 15.06
C GLY A 93 5.75 -13.44 15.44
N LYS A 94 6.96 -13.93 15.16
CA LYS A 94 8.21 -13.21 15.40
C LYS A 94 8.64 -12.40 14.18
N PRO A 95 9.27 -11.23 14.35
CA PRO A 95 9.82 -10.45 13.26
C PRO A 95 10.77 -11.27 12.37
N THR A 96 10.65 -11.11 11.04
CA THR A 96 11.46 -11.80 10.04
C THR A 96 11.65 -10.94 8.80
N ASP A 97 12.79 -11.06 8.15
CA ASP A 97 13.04 -10.46 6.83
C ASP A 97 12.43 -11.27 5.68
N PHE A 98 12.09 -12.52 5.94
CA PHE A 98 11.49 -13.42 4.97
C PHE A 98 10.14 -13.96 5.48
N ALA A 99 9.12 -13.83 4.65
CA ALA A 99 7.83 -14.49 4.79
C ALA A 99 7.36 -14.91 3.40
N ASP A 100 6.93 -16.16 3.23
CA ASP A 100 6.30 -16.63 2.01
C ASP A 100 4.90 -16.02 1.82
N ALA A 101 4.22 -16.35 0.73
CA ALA A 101 2.93 -15.76 0.41
C ALA A 101 1.85 -16.06 1.44
N GLU A 102 1.78 -17.30 1.95
CA GLU A 102 0.82 -17.71 2.98
C GLU A 102 1.09 -16.98 4.29
N THR A 103 2.35 -16.94 4.71
CA THR A 103 2.77 -16.27 5.95
C THR A 103 2.54 -14.76 5.88
N LEU A 104 2.83 -14.13 4.74
CA LEU A 104 2.52 -12.71 4.54
C LEU A 104 1.02 -12.44 4.74
N LEU A 105 0.16 -13.18 4.04
CA LEU A 105 -1.29 -13.00 4.14
C LEU A 105 -1.79 -13.20 5.56
N SER A 106 -1.43 -14.31 6.19
CA SER A 106 -1.96 -14.68 7.50
C SER A 106 -1.44 -13.83 8.65
N ARG A 107 -0.19 -13.34 8.56
CA ARG A 107 0.47 -12.64 9.66
C ARG A 107 0.52 -11.14 9.50
N SER A 108 0.66 -10.63 8.27
CA SER A 108 0.92 -9.21 8.03
C SER A 108 -0.22 -8.48 7.31
N PHE A 109 -1.20 -9.20 6.78
CA PHE A 109 -2.34 -8.61 6.09
C PHE A 109 -3.66 -8.99 6.76
N VAL A 110 -4.71 -8.21 6.52
CA VAL A 110 -6.09 -8.49 6.92
C VAL A 110 -6.99 -8.58 5.69
N PRO A 111 -7.96 -9.51 5.66
CA PRO A 111 -8.91 -9.59 4.57
C PRO A 111 -9.83 -8.37 4.55
N LEU A 112 -10.13 -7.86 3.36
CA LEU A 112 -11.11 -6.81 3.12
C LEU A 112 -12.44 -7.38 2.63
N GLY A 113 -12.39 -8.41 1.78
CA GLY A 113 -13.55 -9.04 1.15
C GLY A 113 -13.22 -9.59 -0.23
N ARG A 114 -14.27 -10.09 -0.94
CA ARG A 114 -14.14 -10.74 -2.24
C ARG A 114 -15.14 -10.20 -3.28
N ASP A 115 -16.01 -9.29 -2.89
CA ASP A 115 -17.10 -8.76 -3.69
C ASP A 115 -16.71 -7.51 -4.48
N GLU A 116 -17.64 -7.06 -5.32
CA GLU A 116 -17.47 -5.87 -6.15
C GLU A 116 -17.36 -4.60 -5.30
N ALA A 117 -18.09 -4.51 -4.19
CA ALA A 117 -18.00 -3.37 -3.29
C ALA A 117 -16.60 -3.25 -2.69
N THR A 118 -15.97 -4.37 -2.36
CA THR A 118 -14.56 -4.41 -1.92
C THR A 118 -13.62 -3.92 -3.03
N LEU A 119 -13.84 -4.34 -4.28
CA LEU A 119 -13.03 -3.93 -5.43
C LEU A 119 -12.98 -2.40 -5.59
N GLU A 120 -14.09 -1.69 -5.30
CA GLU A 120 -14.14 -0.22 -5.36
C GLU A 120 -13.33 0.45 -4.23
N THR A 121 -13.14 -0.23 -3.11
CA THR A 121 -12.47 0.32 -1.92
C THR A 121 -10.98 0.03 -1.84
N VAL A 122 -10.46 -0.89 -2.67
CA VAL A 122 -9.02 -1.23 -2.65
C VAL A 122 -8.15 -0.03 -3.03
N ARG A 123 -7.00 0.07 -2.40
CA ARG A 123 -6.04 1.16 -2.56
C ARG A 123 -4.68 0.62 -3.03
N THR A 124 -3.82 1.51 -3.48
CA THR A 124 -2.42 1.16 -3.74
C THR A 124 -1.80 0.48 -2.53
N GLY A 125 -1.14 -0.64 -2.74
CA GLY A 125 -0.55 -1.46 -1.69
C GLY A 125 -1.45 -2.59 -1.19
N ASP A 126 -2.76 -2.58 -1.44
CA ASP A 126 -3.60 -3.74 -1.15
C ASP A 126 -3.22 -4.90 -2.09
N LEU A 127 -3.50 -6.12 -1.68
CA LEU A 127 -3.19 -7.32 -2.44
C LEU A 127 -4.46 -8.01 -2.94
N LEU A 128 -4.38 -8.59 -4.14
CA LEU A 128 -5.22 -9.73 -4.52
C LEU A 128 -4.47 -10.99 -4.16
N ALA A 129 -5.17 -11.96 -3.60
CA ALA A 129 -4.59 -13.24 -3.23
C ALA A 129 -5.38 -14.41 -3.79
N PHE A 130 -4.65 -15.42 -4.25
CA PHE A 130 -5.17 -16.68 -4.76
C PHE A 130 -4.45 -17.84 -4.08
N ARG A 131 -5.17 -18.98 -3.96
CA ARG A 131 -4.64 -20.23 -3.47
C ARG A 131 -5.16 -21.36 -4.35
N GLN A 132 -4.25 -22.07 -4.96
CA GLN A 132 -4.57 -23.24 -5.79
C GLN A 132 -4.07 -24.50 -5.09
N GLU A 133 -4.91 -25.53 -5.05
CA GLU A 133 -4.50 -26.84 -4.57
C GLU A 133 -3.76 -27.58 -5.69
N GLN A 134 -2.60 -28.13 -5.36
CA GLN A 134 -1.83 -29.00 -6.23
C GLN A 134 -1.40 -30.24 -5.46
N GLU A 135 -0.99 -31.30 -6.15
CA GLU A 135 -0.52 -32.54 -5.52
C GLU A 135 0.68 -32.32 -4.58
N SER A 136 1.55 -31.35 -4.91
CA SER A 136 2.71 -30.98 -4.10
C SER A 136 2.41 -30.05 -2.92
N GLY A 137 1.13 -29.70 -2.73
CA GLY A 137 0.66 -28.72 -1.73
C GLY A 137 0.12 -27.44 -2.35
N PRO A 138 -0.45 -26.55 -1.54
CA PRO A 138 -1.09 -25.32 -2.03
C PRO A 138 -0.07 -24.34 -2.60
N ILE A 139 -0.40 -23.74 -3.74
CA ILE A 139 0.35 -22.62 -4.32
C ILE A 139 -0.43 -21.33 -4.08
N PHE A 140 0.23 -20.37 -3.46
CA PHE A 140 -0.28 -19.02 -3.28
C PHE A 140 0.22 -18.09 -4.37
N HIS A 141 -0.63 -17.19 -4.83
CA HIS A 141 -0.25 -16.12 -5.74
C HIS A 141 -0.76 -14.77 -5.24
N LEU A 142 0.14 -13.79 -5.23
CA LEU A 142 -0.13 -12.43 -4.77
C LEU A 142 0.06 -11.43 -5.91
N MET A 143 -0.87 -10.51 -6.04
CA MET A 143 -0.78 -9.39 -6.97
C MET A 143 -0.95 -8.08 -6.19
N LEU A 144 -0.07 -7.13 -6.41
CA LEU A 144 -0.09 -5.82 -5.78
C LEU A 144 -1.02 -4.87 -6.54
N VAL A 145 -1.97 -4.25 -5.85
CA VAL A 145 -2.82 -3.20 -6.42
C VAL A 145 -2.03 -1.90 -6.51
N VAL A 146 -2.12 -1.24 -7.66
CA VAL A 146 -1.58 0.09 -7.93
C VAL A 146 -2.68 0.96 -8.54
N ARG A 147 -3.07 2.02 -7.84
CA ARG A 147 -3.95 3.08 -8.35
C ARG A 147 -3.09 4.29 -8.71
N PRO A 148 -3.18 4.82 -9.94
CA PRO A 148 -2.50 6.05 -10.30
C PRO A 148 -3.12 7.24 -9.56
N GLU A 149 -2.34 7.91 -8.70
CA GLU A 149 -2.83 9.05 -7.89
C GLU A 149 -3.10 10.30 -8.75
N ASP A 150 -2.27 10.51 -9.77
CA ASP A 150 -2.31 11.74 -10.59
C ASP A 150 -3.33 11.70 -11.73
N LYS A 151 -4.07 10.61 -11.88
CA LYS A 151 -5.02 10.40 -12.97
C LYS A 151 -6.33 9.87 -12.43
N ALA A 152 -7.19 10.77 -12.00
CA ALA A 152 -8.49 10.46 -11.38
C ALA A 152 -9.38 9.45 -12.15
N HIS A 153 -9.11 9.25 -13.45
CA HIS A 153 -9.85 8.32 -14.32
C HIS A 153 -9.00 7.14 -14.82
N ALA A 154 -7.72 7.04 -14.41
CA ALA A 154 -6.92 5.90 -14.83
C ALA A 154 -7.34 4.63 -14.06
N PRO A 155 -7.53 3.50 -14.76
CA PRO A 155 -7.95 2.27 -14.12
C PRO A 155 -6.89 1.77 -13.14
N ALA A 156 -7.34 1.22 -12.02
CA ALA A 156 -6.47 0.48 -11.12
C ALA A 156 -5.79 -0.68 -11.85
N ARG A 157 -4.54 -0.91 -11.52
CA ARG A 157 -3.72 -1.99 -12.09
C ARG A 157 -3.30 -2.95 -11.00
N VAL A 158 -2.85 -4.11 -11.42
CA VAL A 158 -2.08 -5.04 -10.59
C VAL A 158 -0.67 -5.18 -11.13
N VAL A 159 0.28 -5.39 -10.24
CA VAL A 159 1.67 -5.73 -10.55
C VAL A 159 1.99 -7.04 -9.84
N TYR A 160 2.56 -7.99 -10.54
CA TYR A 160 2.84 -9.32 -10.01
C TYR A 160 4.03 -10.00 -10.69
N HIS A 161 4.70 -10.87 -9.95
CA HIS A 161 5.69 -11.81 -10.50
C HIS A 161 5.02 -13.19 -10.63
N PRO A 162 5.09 -13.88 -11.78
CA PRO A 162 4.37 -15.15 -11.98
C PRO A 162 4.82 -16.31 -11.07
N GLY A 163 5.98 -16.19 -10.41
CA GLY A 163 6.55 -17.24 -9.56
C GLY A 163 7.54 -18.15 -10.29
N GLU A 164 7.54 -18.17 -11.61
CA GLU A 164 8.46 -18.99 -12.41
C GLU A 164 9.88 -18.40 -12.39
N LYS A 165 10.88 -19.25 -12.25
CA LYS A 165 12.28 -18.81 -12.26
C LYS A 165 12.62 -18.12 -13.58
N GLY A 166 13.17 -16.91 -13.47
CA GLY A 166 13.55 -16.10 -14.65
C GLY A 166 12.40 -15.37 -15.33
N ALA A 167 11.18 -15.50 -14.85
CA ALA A 167 10.04 -14.77 -15.38
C ALA A 167 10.16 -13.26 -15.11
N ALA A 168 9.61 -12.46 -16.01
CA ALA A 168 9.50 -11.02 -15.81
C ALA A 168 8.29 -10.65 -14.95
N VAL A 169 8.40 -9.54 -14.22
CA VAL A 169 7.25 -8.91 -13.54
C VAL A 169 6.24 -8.44 -14.60
N ARG A 170 4.97 -8.69 -14.34
CA ARG A 170 3.85 -8.38 -15.23
C ARG A 170 2.90 -7.36 -14.61
N THR A 171 2.05 -6.78 -15.45
CA THR A 171 0.99 -5.87 -15.01
C THR A 171 -0.30 -6.19 -15.76
N GLY A 172 -1.43 -6.00 -15.08
CA GLY A 172 -2.77 -6.14 -15.64
C GLY A 172 -3.67 -4.99 -15.23
N VAL A 173 -4.79 -4.80 -15.91
CA VAL A 173 -5.84 -3.85 -15.52
C VAL A 173 -6.79 -4.56 -14.56
N LEU A 174 -6.92 -4.07 -13.33
CA LEU A 174 -7.59 -4.78 -12.24
C LEU A 174 -9.01 -5.26 -12.58
N HIS A 175 -9.87 -4.35 -13.08
CA HIS A 175 -11.26 -4.70 -13.40
C HIS A 175 -11.39 -5.66 -14.60
N ARG A 176 -10.37 -5.74 -15.48
CA ARG A 176 -10.37 -6.67 -16.62
C ARG A 176 -9.96 -8.08 -16.24
N LEU A 177 -9.31 -8.26 -15.08
CA LEU A 177 -8.91 -9.60 -14.66
C LEU A 177 -10.09 -10.57 -14.52
N ALA A 178 -11.27 -10.06 -14.18
CA ALA A 178 -12.48 -10.87 -14.07
C ALA A 178 -12.86 -11.60 -15.38
N THR A 179 -12.47 -11.05 -16.53
CA THR A 179 -12.81 -11.59 -17.85
C THR A 179 -11.59 -12.01 -18.69
N GLU A 180 -10.48 -11.27 -18.57
CA GLU A 180 -9.30 -11.45 -19.44
C GLU A 180 -8.25 -12.40 -18.82
N ALA A 181 -8.23 -12.59 -17.48
CA ALA A 181 -7.29 -13.51 -16.85
C ALA A 181 -7.68 -14.98 -17.14
N PRO A 182 -6.71 -15.92 -17.07
CA PRO A 182 -7.00 -17.34 -16.98
C PRO A 182 -8.01 -17.60 -15.85
N VAL A 183 -8.89 -18.61 -16.04
CA VAL A 183 -10.04 -18.84 -15.16
C VAL A 183 -9.62 -18.95 -13.67
N GLU A 184 -8.52 -19.61 -13.41
CA GLU A 184 -7.94 -19.83 -12.07
C GLU A 184 -7.45 -18.55 -11.40
N TRP A 185 -7.18 -17.49 -12.17
CA TRP A 185 -6.69 -16.19 -11.68
C TRP A 185 -7.71 -15.06 -11.76
N ARG A 186 -8.99 -15.39 -11.99
CA ARG A 186 -10.05 -14.39 -12.02
C ARG A 186 -10.48 -14.00 -10.61
N PRO A 187 -10.43 -12.71 -10.25
CA PRO A 187 -10.87 -12.24 -8.95
C PRO A 187 -12.39 -12.10 -8.88
N VAL A 188 -13.10 -13.21 -8.99
CA VAL A 188 -14.56 -13.27 -8.96
C VAL A 188 -15.05 -14.16 -7.79
N PRO A 189 -16.20 -13.85 -7.16
CA PRO A 189 -16.64 -14.55 -5.94
C PRO A 189 -16.79 -16.05 -6.08
N HIS A 190 -17.16 -16.54 -7.27
CA HIS A 190 -17.34 -17.98 -7.54
C HIS A 190 -16.03 -18.73 -7.85
N ASN A 191 -14.91 -18.02 -8.06
CA ASN A 191 -13.61 -18.67 -8.19
C ASN A 191 -13.10 -19.10 -6.81
N THR A 192 -13.08 -20.39 -6.53
CA THR A 192 -12.66 -20.95 -5.24
C THR A 192 -11.19 -20.70 -4.93
N ALA A 193 -10.35 -20.50 -5.96
CA ALA A 193 -8.95 -20.14 -5.81
C ALA A 193 -8.76 -18.68 -5.35
N PHE A 194 -9.71 -17.79 -5.62
CA PHE A 194 -9.62 -16.40 -5.21
C PHE A 194 -9.91 -16.25 -3.71
N LEU A 195 -8.88 -15.90 -2.92
CA LEU A 195 -9.02 -15.67 -1.48
C LEU A 195 -9.64 -14.32 -1.14
N GLY A 196 -9.50 -13.32 -2.03
CA GLY A 196 -10.01 -11.97 -1.82
C GLY A 196 -8.94 -10.89 -1.91
N PHE A 197 -9.33 -9.72 -1.43
CA PHE A 197 -8.48 -8.55 -1.28
C PHE A 197 -7.99 -8.45 0.16
N PHE A 198 -6.75 -7.97 0.33
CA PHE A 198 -6.08 -7.90 1.63
C PHE A 198 -5.36 -6.56 1.79
N ARG A 199 -5.35 -6.02 3.02
CA ARG A 199 -4.65 -4.78 3.37
C ARG A 199 -3.58 -5.03 4.42
N PHE A 200 -2.46 -4.34 4.30
CA PHE A 200 -1.40 -4.37 5.30
C PHE A 200 -1.91 -3.89 6.66
N LYS A 201 -1.65 -4.67 7.72
CA LYS A 201 -2.20 -4.42 9.06
C LYS A 201 -1.89 -3.03 9.61
N GLU A 202 -0.69 -2.50 9.34
CA GLU A 202 -0.28 -1.18 9.80
C GLU A 202 -1.06 -0.03 9.14
N TRP A 203 -1.79 -0.31 8.04
CA TRP A 203 -2.66 0.65 7.34
C TRP A 203 -4.13 0.56 7.73
N MET A 204 -4.44 -0.29 8.69
CA MET A 204 -5.78 -0.33 9.26
C MET A 204 -5.94 0.79 10.30
N PRO A 205 -7.16 1.34 10.44
CA PRO A 205 -7.46 2.38 11.43
C PRO A 205 -7.12 1.96 12.85
#